data_7637e21041971723d4b600c458539868
#
_entry.id   7637e21041971723d4b600c458539868
#
_cell.length_a   1.000
_cell.length_b   1.000
_cell.length_c   1.000
_cell.angle_alpha   90.00
_cell.angle_beta   90.00
_cell.angle_gamma   90.00
#
_symmetry.space_group_name_H-M   'P 1'
#
loop_
_entity.id
_entity.type
_entity.pdbx_description
1 polymer ?
#
loop_
_entity_poly.entity_id
_entity_poly.type
_entity_poly.pdbx_seq_one_letter_code
_entity_poly.pdbx_strand_id
1 'polypeptide(L)'
;ELLMESANYVRTELATRIAHRLRDMQTLPFVVMSNETLDSVYQHYWRTFETLRGLEKIESMNQNDQLVVALAQVLAEHESKLSVLSSIAAECKKYMDLGTVDLFLARMLRSQISREVLAKQHMALWAMQSADSDAVMDRPLHSTIGMVDTNLHVKQSVENGANEARASVARQFGWSEDDPRIPEIQFDGDLDARFPYLPTHLEFIVQQLLRVAMQSTVRFHQLGAASEQTCAPPVSITIVLGPPKDDIILRISDQGGGLGPDEDQETTKQPMDRSHIPPAFARGPLLIPGSDSPTHHAGTASSLVLS
;
A
#
# COMPACT_ATOMS: atom_id res chain seq x y z
N GLU A 1 -18.92 16.75 19.18
CA GLU A 1 -18.69 15.63 20.13
C GLU A 1 -17.84 14.54 19.46
N LEU A 2 -18.29 13.91 18.39
CA LEU A 2 -17.56 12.86 17.66
C LEU A 2 -16.13 13.26 17.23
N LEU A 3 -15.92 14.52 16.82
CA LEU A 3 -14.59 14.99 16.43
C LEU A 3 -13.63 15.04 17.64
N MET A 4 -14.12 15.44 18.82
CA MET A 4 -13.31 15.44 20.05
C MET A 4 -12.98 14.03 20.54
N GLU A 5 -13.91 13.09 20.38
CA GLU A 5 -13.67 11.67 20.63
C GLU A 5 -12.58 11.13 19.69
N SER A 6 -12.71 11.42 18.39
CA SER A 6 -11.70 11.08 17.40
C SER A 6 -10.33 11.69 17.74
N ALA A 7 -10.28 12.97 18.12
CA ALA A 7 -9.06 13.67 18.53
C ALA A 7 -8.35 12.95 19.68
N ASN A 8 -9.10 12.64 20.75
CA ASN A 8 -8.56 11.99 21.93
C ASN A 8 -8.13 10.55 21.64
N TYR A 9 -8.87 9.84 20.79
CA TYR A 9 -8.47 8.51 20.31
C TYR A 9 -7.13 8.56 19.57
N VAL A 10 -7.02 9.45 18.57
CA VAL A 10 -5.79 9.59 17.75
C VAL A 10 -4.61 9.99 18.63
N ARG A 11 -4.79 10.96 19.54
CA ARG A 11 -3.75 11.41 20.48
C ARG A 11 -3.16 10.25 21.29
N THR A 12 -4.01 9.41 21.88
CA THR A 12 -3.57 8.27 22.70
C THR A 12 -3.02 7.12 21.89
N GLU A 13 -3.69 6.80 20.80
CA GLU A 13 -3.34 5.65 19.98
C GLU A 13 -2.02 5.85 19.24
N LEU A 14 -1.76 7.05 18.70
CA LEU A 14 -0.50 7.35 18.03
C LEU A 14 0.69 7.29 19.00
N ALA A 15 0.56 7.86 20.20
CA ALA A 15 1.59 7.78 21.23
C ALA A 15 1.91 6.32 21.59
N THR A 16 0.88 5.48 21.76
CA THR A 16 1.03 4.06 22.07
C THR A 16 1.74 3.30 20.95
N ARG A 17 1.34 3.52 19.68
CA ARG A 17 1.96 2.86 18.51
C ARG A 17 3.41 3.27 18.34
N ILE A 18 3.76 4.53 18.59
CA ILE A 18 5.15 5.02 18.54
C ILE A 18 5.98 4.38 19.67
N ALA A 19 5.44 4.30 20.89
CA ALA A 19 6.12 3.65 22.01
C ALA A 19 6.47 2.18 21.69
N HIS A 20 5.56 1.46 21.03
CA HIS A 20 5.85 0.09 20.58
C HIS A 20 7.02 0.03 19.60
N ARG A 21 7.13 0.98 18.68
CA ARG A 21 8.25 1.04 17.72
C ARG A 21 9.56 1.40 18.40
N LEU A 22 9.54 2.33 19.33
CA LEU A 22 10.71 2.63 20.17
C LEU A 22 11.20 1.38 20.89
N ARG A 23 10.29 0.62 21.50
CA ARG A 23 10.63 -0.65 22.15
C ARG A 23 11.22 -1.68 21.19
N ASP A 24 10.64 -1.81 19.97
CA ASP A 24 11.19 -2.73 18.97
C ASP A 24 12.62 -2.33 18.56
N MET A 25 12.90 -1.04 18.37
CA MET A 25 14.25 -0.56 18.09
C MET A 25 15.21 -0.85 19.24
N GLN A 26 14.78 -0.68 20.50
CA GLN A 26 15.60 -0.99 21.67
C GLN A 26 15.94 -2.49 21.83
N THR A 27 15.21 -3.39 21.17
CA THR A 27 15.53 -4.82 21.16
C THR A 27 16.59 -5.22 20.11
N LEU A 28 16.96 -4.29 19.24
CA LEU A 28 18.01 -4.54 18.25
C LEU A 28 19.41 -4.65 18.91
N PRO A 29 20.35 -5.40 18.30
CA PRO A 29 21.72 -5.46 18.81
C PRO A 29 22.37 -4.08 18.94
N PHE A 30 23.18 -3.91 19.95
CA PHE A 30 23.84 -2.61 20.23
C PHE A 30 24.63 -2.08 19.03
N VAL A 31 25.32 -2.96 18.30
CA VAL A 31 26.09 -2.59 17.08
C VAL A 31 25.19 -1.98 16.02
N VAL A 32 23.97 -2.49 15.85
CA VAL A 32 22.97 -1.96 14.92
C VAL A 32 22.46 -0.61 15.40
N MET A 33 22.15 -0.49 16.70
CA MET A 33 21.67 0.76 17.30
C MET A 33 22.75 1.88 17.33
N SER A 34 24.02 1.53 17.27
CA SER A 34 25.14 2.50 17.18
C SER A 34 25.31 3.09 15.79
N ASN A 35 24.54 2.64 14.78
CA ASN A 35 24.52 3.24 13.46
C ASN A 35 23.85 4.63 13.52
N GLU A 36 24.53 5.66 13.04
CA GLU A 36 24.05 7.06 13.07
C GLU A 36 22.68 7.24 12.41
N THR A 37 22.44 6.47 11.33
CA THR A 37 21.17 6.53 10.59
C THR A 37 20.01 5.99 11.43
N LEU A 38 20.22 4.86 12.11
CA LEU A 38 19.19 4.26 12.96
C LEU A 38 18.98 5.10 14.25
N ASP A 39 20.07 5.62 14.83
CA ASP A 39 19.96 6.53 15.98
C ASP A 39 19.17 7.78 15.61
N SER A 40 19.42 8.38 14.44
CA SER A 40 18.64 9.53 13.96
C SER A 40 17.13 9.21 13.83
N VAL A 41 16.78 8.01 13.35
CA VAL A 41 15.38 7.55 13.30
C VAL A 41 14.82 7.36 14.71
N TYR A 42 15.57 6.73 15.59
CA TYR A 42 15.17 6.52 16.99
C TYR A 42 14.90 7.85 17.71
N GLN A 43 15.81 8.83 17.60
CA GLN A 43 15.65 10.16 18.19
C GLN A 43 14.42 10.89 17.65
N HIS A 44 14.14 10.72 16.34
CA HIS A 44 12.95 11.28 15.72
C HIS A 44 11.66 10.67 16.31
N TYR A 45 11.59 9.32 16.41
CA TYR A 45 10.46 8.64 17.05
C TYR A 45 10.30 9.03 18.52
N TRP A 46 11.41 9.22 19.23
CA TRP A 46 11.40 9.66 20.63
C TRP A 46 10.78 11.04 20.78
N ARG A 47 11.23 12.03 19.99
CA ARG A 47 10.66 13.39 20.02
C ARG A 47 9.18 13.39 19.69
N THR A 48 8.77 12.63 18.66
CA THR A 48 7.36 12.50 18.31
C THR A 48 6.55 11.89 19.44
N PHE A 49 7.07 10.88 20.12
CA PHE A 49 6.45 10.29 21.30
C PHE A 49 6.27 11.31 22.43
N GLU A 50 7.30 12.08 22.75
CA GLU A 50 7.23 13.12 23.80
C GLU A 50 6.22 14.20 23.44
N THR A 51 6.19 14.65 22.20
CA THR A 51 5.22 15.64 21.71
C THR A 51 3.79 15.14 21.90
N LEU A 52 3.48 13.94 21.40
CA LEU A 52 2.11 13.39 21.48
C LEU A 52 1.69 13.05 22.90
N ARG A 53 2.60 12.53 23.72
CA ARG A 53 2.35 12.23 25.13
C ARG A 53 2.11 13.50 25.96
N GLY A 54 2.79 14.59 25.60
CA GLY A 54 2.66 15.88 26.29
C GLY A 54 1.34 16.62 26.01
N LEU A 55 0.58 16.18 24.99
CA LEU A 55 -0.72 16.79 24.68
C LEU A 55 -1.74 16.44 25.77
N GLU A 56 -2.43 17.46 26.28
CA GLU A 56 -3.55 17.30 27.21
C GLU A 56 -4.78 16.72 26.50
N LYS A 57 -5.79 16.35 27.29
CA LYS A 57 -7.08 15.92 26.75
C LYS A 57 -7.70 17.04 25.93
N ILE A 58 -8.15 16.72 24.74
CA ILE A 58 -8.78 17.67 23.81
C ILE A 58 -10.24 17.87 24.21
N GLU A 59 -10.58 19.10 24.63
CA GLU A 59 -11.92 19.47 25.11
C GLU A 59 -12.51 20.66 24.32
N SER A 60 -11.70 21.32 23.48
CA SER A 60 -12.09 22.46 22.70
C SER A 60 -11.62 22.37 21.24
N MET A 61 -12.29 23.11 20.35
CA MET A 61 -11.90 23.20 18.93
C MET A 61 -10.49 23.78 18.76
N ASN A 62 -10.13 24.80 19.55
CA ASN A 62 -8.79 25.40 19.50
C ASN A 62 -7.70 24.38 19.85
N GLN A 63 -7.92 23.49 20.83
CA GLN A 63 -6.98 22.40 21.14
C GLN A 63 -6.92 21.36 20.00
N ASN A 64 -8.06 21.11 19.36
CA ASN A 64 -8.11 20.23 18.19
C ASN A 64 -7.34 20.82 17.01
N ASP A 65 -7.43 22.14 16.76
CA ASP A 65 -6.65 22.81 15.71
C ASP A 65 -5.14 22.66 15.97
N GLN A 66 -4.72 22.79 17.22
CA GLN A 66 -3.33 22.55 17.61
C GLN A 66 -2.91 21.10 17.40
N LEU A 67 -3.77 20.12 17.70
CA LEU A 67 -3.52 18.71 17.40
C LEU A 67 -3.36 18.49 15.91
N VAL A 68 -4.22 19.06 15.05
CA VAL A 68 -4.15 18.94 13.60
C VAL A 68 -2.82 19.47 13.06
N VAL A 69 -2.36 20.62 13.54
CA VAL A 69 -1.04 21.16 13.17
C VAL A 69 0.09 20.22 13.59
N ALA A 70 0.04 19.69 14.82
CA ALA A 70 1.04 18.73 15.30
C ALA A 70 1.04 17.44 14.47
N LEU A 71 -0.14 16.93 14.09
CA LEU A 71 -0.27 15.74 13.24
C LEU A 71 0.31 15.98 11.84
N ALA A 72 0.04 17.15 11.23
CA ALA A 72 0.58 17.51 9.92
C ALA A 72 2.12 17.55 9.96
N GLN A 73 2.71 18.13 11.00
CA GLN A 73 4.15 18.16 11.20
C GLN A 73 4.72 16.74 11.36
N VAL A 74 4.13 15.91 12.21
CA VAL A 74 4.57 14.52 12.43
C VAL A 74 4.52 13.71 11.14
N LEU A 75 3.47 13.88 10.31
CA LEU A 75 3.36 13.18 9.02
C LEU A 75 4.46 13.59 8.05
N ALA A 76 4.69 14.89 7.88
CA ALA A 76 5.72 15.42 6.99
C ALA A 76 7.13 14.94 7.37
N GLU A 77 7.42 14.92 8.67
CA GLU A 77 8.70 14.44 9.18
C GLU A 77 8.89 12.92 8.98
N HIS A 78 7.83 12.13 9.14
CA HIS A 78 7.89 10.68 8.99
C HIS A 78 8.03 10.23 7.54
N GLU A 79 7.41 10.92 6.59
CA GLU A 79 7.50 10.58 5.16
C GLU A 79 8.95 10.62 4.67
N SER A 80 9.73 11.62 5.11
CA SER A 80 11.15 11.74 4.76
C SER A 80 12.03 10.59 5.25
N LYS A 81 11.58 9.80 6.24
CA LYS A 81 12.36 8.72 6.86
C LYS A 81 12.10 7.33 6.27
N LEU A 82 11.10 7.15 5.40
CA LEU A 82 10.83 5.86 4.77
C LEU A 82 11.99 5.38 3.89
N SER A 83 12.62 6.28 3.14
CA SER A 83 13.77 5.95 2.30
C SER A 83 14.97 5.42 3.08
N VAL A 84 15.07 5.79 4.36
CA VAL A 84 16.14 5.38 5.27
C VAL A 84 15.99 3.93 5.72
N LEU A 85 14.77 3.35 5.70
CA LEU A 85 14.53 1.97 6.13
C LEU A 85 15.29 0.95 5.28
N SER A 86 15.50 1.21 3.99
CA SER A 86 16.27 0.33 3.11
C SER A 86 17.77 0.26 3.51
N SER A 87 18.36 1.39 3.88
CA SER A 87 19.75 1.43 4.36
C SER A 87 19.89 0.78 5.75
N ILE A 88 18.91 0.96 6.63
CA ILE A 88 18.84 0.27 7.91
C ILE A 88 18.77 -1.24 7.70
N ALA A 89 17.93 -1.70 6.77
CA ALA A 89 17.81 -3.12 6.42
C ALA A 89 19.15 -3.71 5.97
N ALA A 90 19.88 -3.02 5.10
CA ALA A 90 21.18 -3.46 4.60
C ALA A 90 22.21 -3.55 5.73
N GLU A 91 22.17 -2.64 6.69
CA GLU A 91 23.06 -2.68 7.86
C GLU A 91 22.68 -3.79 8.83
N CYS A 92 21.39 -3.97 9.13
CA CYS A 92 20.91 -5.03 10.01
C CYS A 92 21.27 -6.43 9.51
N LYS A 93 21.23 -6.67 8.19
CA LYS A 93 21.58 -7.98 7.57
C LYS A 93 22.99 -8.43 7.87
N LYS A 94 23.91 -7.55 8.27
CA LYS A 94 25.27 -7.92 8.64
C LYS A 94 25.36 -8.57 10.03
N TYR A 95 24.38 -8.33 10.91
CA TYR A 95 24.43 -8.70 12.31
C TYR A 95 23.23 -9.52 12.78
N MET A 96 22.22 -9.68 11.93
CA MET A 96 20.97 -10.36 12.26
C MET A 96 20.56 -11.28 11.11
N ASP A 97 19.82 -12.33 11.42
CA ASP A 97 19.24 -13.20 10.39
C ASP A 97 18.16 -12.45 9.57
N LEU A 98 17.98 -12.86 8.32
CA LEU A 98 17.09 -12.19 7.37
C LEU A 98 15.63 -12.18 7.85
N GLY A 99 15.16 -13.27 8.46
CA GLY A 99 13.77 -13.36 8.94
C GLY A 99 13.48 -12.36 10.06
N THR A 100 14.41 -12.16 10.99
CA THR A 100 14.30 -11.16 12.05
C THR A 100 14.31 -9.74 11.49
N VAL A 101 15.17 -9.45 10.51
CA VAL A 101 15.21 -8.14 9.84
C VAL A 101 13.89 -7.87 9.11
N ASP A 102 13.39 -8.84 8.36
CA ASP A 102 12.14 -8.70 7.61
C ASP A 102 10.94 -8.50 8.53
N LEU A 103 10.89 -9.22 9.65
CA LEU A 103 9.84 -9.03 10.66
C LEU A 103 9.90 -7.64 11.29
N PHE A 104 11.09 -7.14 11.62
CA PHE A 104 11.29 -5.79 12.15
C PHE A 104 10.79 -4.74 11.15
N LEU A 105 11.22 -4.83 9.88
CA LEU A 105 10.81 -3.90 8.83
C LEU A 105 9.31 -3.96 8.58
N ALA A 106 8.73 -5.15 8.52
CA ALA A 106 7.28 -5.31 8.35
C ALA A 106 6.48 -4.64 9.48
N ARG A 107 6.96 -4.75 10.74
CA ARG A 107 6.34 -4.05 11.89
C ARG A 107 6.48 -2.54 11.77
N MET A 108 7.64 -2.04 11.36
CA MET A 108 7.88 -0.61 11.15
C MET A 108 6.95 -0.05 10.08
N LEU A 109 6.88 -0.69 8.91
CA LEU A 109 6.04 -0.26 7.78
C LEU A 109 4.55 -0.32 8.11
N ARG A 110 4.05 -1.43 8.67
CA ARG A 110 2.64 -1.54 9.08
C ARG A 110 2.25 -0.48 10.09
N SER A 111 3.12 -0.23 11.06
CA SER A 111 2.89 0.82 12.05
C SER A 111 2.89 2.21 11.40
N GLN A 112 3.76 2.46 10.43
CA GLN A 112 3.80 3.72 9.68
C GLN A 112 2.47 3.95 8.94
N ILE A 113 2.05 2.99 8.11
CA ILE A 113 0.80 3.08 7.36
C ILE A 113 -0.39 3.30 8.30
N SER A 114 -0.48 2.53 9.38
CA SER A 114 -1.61 2.64 10.31
C SER A 114 -1.66 3.97 11.07
N ARG A 115 -0.51 4.56 11.39
CA ARG A 115 -0.44 5.90 12.00
C ARG A 115 -0.83 6.98 11.01
N GLU A 116 -0.36 6.86 9.78
CA GLU A 116 -0.68 7.79 8.69
C GLU A 116 -2.19 7.81 8.42
N VAL A 117 -2.81 6.64 8.30
CA VAL A 117 -4.27 6.53 8.09
C VAL A 117 -5.04 7.18 9.23
N LEU A 118 -4.67 6.90 10.49
CA LEU A 118 -5.34 7.49 11.66
C LEU A 118 -5.22 9.01 11.68
N ALA A 119 -4.03 9.54 11.47
CA ALA A 119 -3.78 10.97 11.48
C ALA A 119 -4.52 11.67 10.33
N LYS A 120 -4.38 11.17 9.10
CA LYS A 120 -5.03 11.75 7.91
C LYS A 120 -6.55 11.66 8.00
N GLN A 121 -7.11 10.55 8.52
CA GLN A 121 -8.55 10.42 8.73
C GLN A 121 -9.09 11.49 9.68
N HIS A 122 -8.43 11.73 10.82
CA HIS A 122 -8.84 12.77 11.76
C HIS A 122 -8.73 14.16 11.14
N MET A 123 -7.62 14.45 10.41
CA MET A 123 -7.44 15.73 9.73
C MET A 123 -8.52 15.95 8.65
N ALA A 124 -8.90 14.90 7.91
CA ALA A 124 -9.96 14.98 6.91
C ALA A 124 -11.35 15.23 7.55
N LEU A 125 -11.66 14.58 8.67
CA LEU A 125 -12.90 14.82 9.43
C LEU A 125 -12.94 16.26 9.97
N TRP A 126 -11.81 16.78 10.47
CA TRP A 126 -11.70 18.17 10.91
C TRP A 126 -11.93 19.14 9.74
N ALA A 127 -11.30 18.90 8.59
CA ALA A 127 -11.46 19.74 7.40
C ALA A 127 -12.91 19.75 6.88
N MET A 128 -13.61 18.62 6.94
CA MET A 128 -15.03 18.54 6.58
C MET A 128 -15.92 19.38 7.49
N GLN A 129 -15.59 19.47 8.79
CA GLN A 129 -16.37 20.25 9.75
C GLN A 129 -16.00 21.75 9.71
N SER A 130 -14.77 22.08 9.32
CA SER A 130 -14.27 23.46 9.25
C SER A 130 -14.65 24.16 7.93
N ALA A 131 -15.04 23.40 6.90
CA ALA A 131 -15.52 23.97 5.64
C ALA A 131 -16.89 24.62 5.88
N ASP A 132 -16.97 25.94 5.66
CA ASP A 132 -18.18 26.72 5.82
C ASP A 132 -19.38 26.11 5.07
N SER A 133 -20.56 26.15 5.72
CA SER A 133 -21.81 25.56 5.24
C SER A 133 -22.23 26.03 3.84
N ASP A 134 -21.73 27.16 3.37
CA ASP A 134 -22.13 27.75 2.08
C ASP A 134 -21.46 27.09 0.87
N ALA A 135 -20.33 26.38 1.06
CA ALA A 135 -19.68 25.63 0.00
C ALA A 135 -20.26 24.21 -0.21
N VAL A 136 -21.18 23.79 0.63
CA VAL A 136 -21.74 22.43 0.66
C VAL A 136 -22.87 22.23 -0.37
N MET A 137 -23.44 23.31 -0.91
CA MET A 137 -24.62 23.20 -1.81
C MET A 137 -24.32 22.68 -3.21
N ASP A 138 -23.05 22.64 -3.65
CA ASP A 138 -22.69 22.26 -5.01
C ASP A 138 -21.84 20.97 -5.09
N ARG A 139 -21.67 20.26 -3.97
CA ARG A 139 -21.02 18.95 -3.98
C ARG A 139 -22.08 17.84 -4.13
N PRO A 140 -21.87 16.89 -5.05
CA PRO A 140 -22.74 15.71 -5.14
C PRO A 140 -22.75 15.00 -3.78
N LEU A 141 -23.92 14.50 -3.38
CA LEU A 141 -24.19 13.81 -2.11
C LEU A 141 -22.96 13.01 -1.67
N HIS A 142 -22.27 13.48 -0.63
CA HIS A 142 -20.93 13.00 -0.30
C HIS A 142 -20.95 11.51 0.01
N SER A 143 -20.29 10.72 -0.85
CA SER A 143 -19.94 9.33 -0.57
C SER A 143 -18.74 9.21 0.38
N THR A 144 -18.12 10.33 0.79
CA THR A 144 -16.88 10.31 1.57
C THR A 144 -17.10 10.65 3.04
N ILE A 145 -16.53 9.84 3.93
CA ILE A 145 -16.43 10.10 5.37
C ILE A 145 -14.94 10.22 5.72
N GLY A 146 -14.46 11.45 5.86
CA GLY A 146 -13.03 11.71 5.96
C GLY A 146 -12.29 11.29 4.68
N MET A 147 -11.40 10.32 4.78
CA MET A 147 -10.66 9.75 3.65
C MET A 147 -11.36 8.59 2.96
N VAL A 148 -12.37 7.99 3.61
CA VAL A 148 -13.05 6.80 3.10
C VAL A 148 -14.17 7.21 2.13
N ASP A 149 -14.11 6.73 0.89
CA ASP A 149 -15.24 6.77 -0.02
C ASP A 149 -16.12 5.54 0.22
N THR A 150 -17.35 5.78 0.70
CA THR A 150 -18.31 4.73 1.05
C THR A 150 -18.96 4.07 -0.17
N ASN A 151 -18.75 4.66 -1.36
CA ASN A 151 -19.34 4.20 -2.61
C ASN A 151 -18.33 4.27 -3.77
N LEU A 152 -17.05 3.96 -3.48
CA LEU A 152 -15.96 4.03 -4.42
C LEU A 152 -16.23 3.18 -5.67
N HIS A 153 -16.14 3.78 -6.84
CA HIS A 153 -16.23 3.06 -8.11
C HIS A 153 -14.88 2.41 -8.40
N VAL A 154 -14.82 1.08 -8.20
CA VAL A 154 -13.56 0.33 -8.21
C VAL A 154 -12.83 0.45 -9.55
N LYS A 155 -13.53 0.25 -10.67
CA LYS A 155 -12.94 0.36 -12.01
C LYS A 155 -12.27 1.72 -12.23
N GLN A 156 -12.90 2.82 -11.82
CA GLN A 156 -12.35 4.16 -12.01
C GLN A 156 -11.04 4.35 -11.22
N SER A 157 -10.98 3.89 -9.97
CA SER A 157 -9.74 3.93 -9.18
C SER A 157 -8.65 3.05 -9.78
N VAL A 158 -9.03 1.89 -10.31
CA VAL A 158 -8.08 1.01 -11.00
C VAL A 158 -7.55 1.67 -12.28
N GLU A 159 -8.38 2.35 -13.06
CA GLU A 159 -7.98 3.11 -14.25
C GLU A 159 -7.02 4.26 -13.89
N ASN A 160 -7.27 4.98 -12.80
CA ASN A 160 -6.36 6.03 -12.32
C ASN A 160 -4.98 5.44 -11.98
N GLY A 161 -4.93 4.36 -11.19
CA GLY A 161 -3.69 3.67 -10.87
C GLY A 161 -2.98 3.09 -12.11
N ALA A 162 -3.74 2.65 -13.09
CA ALA A 162 -3.25 2.12 -14.36
C ALA A 162 -2.57 3.19 -15.22
N ASN A 163 -3.14 4.38 -15.30
CA ASN A 163 -2.57 5.51 -16.03
C ASN A 163 -1.22 5.93 -15.41
N GLU A 164 -1.13 6.00 -14.08
CA GLU A 164 0.11 6.30 -13.38
C GLU A 164 1.17 5.19 -13.55
N ALA A 165 0.76 3.92 -13.56
CA ALA A 165 1.66 2.80 -13.85
C ALA A 165 2.23 2.89 -15.27
N ARG A 166 1.38 3.18 -16.27
CA ARG A 166 1.76 3.35 -17.67
C ARG A 166 2.76 4.49 -17.84
N ALA A 167 2.48 5.66 -17.25
CA ALA A 167 3.38 6.81 -17.24
C ALA A 167 4.74 6.49 -16.59
N SER A 168 4.73 5.71 -15.51
CA SER A 168 5.96 5.27 -14.83
C SER A 168 6.80 4.34 -15.70
N VAL A 169 6.16 3.39 -16.40
CA VAL A 169 6.84 2.46 -17.32
C VAL A 169 7.40 3.22 -18.52
N ALA A 170 6.62 4.13 -19.12
CA ALA A 170 7.06 4.97 -20.22
C ALA A 170 8.35 5.74 -19.86
N ARG A 171 8.35 6.41 -18.71
CA ARG A 171 9.52 7.14 -18.20
C ARG A 171 10.74 6.24 -18.00
N GLN A 172 10.53 5.02 -17.48
CA GLN A 172 11.64 4.09 -17.22
C GLN A 172 12.33 3.62 -18.51
N PHE A 173 11.56 3.39 -19.57
CA PHE A 173 12.08 2.93 -20.86
C PHE A 173 12.40 4.07 -21.83
N GLY A 174 12.12 5.34 -21.48
CA GLY A 174 12.33 6.51 -22.34
C GLY A 174 11.34 6.55 -23.52
N TRP A 175 10.11 6.02 -23.33
CA TRP A 175 9.06 5.96 -24.35
C TRP A 175 7.98 7.00 -24.11
N SER A 176 7.11 7.18 -25.12
CA SER A 176 5.84 7.90 -24.94
C SER A 176 4.86 7.02 -24.17
N GLU A 177 3.91 7.64 -23.45
CA GLU A 177 2.85 6.92 -22.76
C GLU A 177 1.92 6.13 -23.72
N ASP A 178 1.82 6.59 -24.97
CA ASP A 178 1.03 5.91 -26.01
C ASP A 178 1.84 4.88 -26.83
N ASP A 179 3.05 4.54 -26.40
CA ASP A 179 3.90 3.59 -27.11
C ASP A 179 3.24 2.19 -27.14
N PRO A 180 3.07 1.56 -28.31
CA PRO A 180 2.41 0.27 -28.42
C PRO A 180 3.18 -0.89 -27.78
N ARG A 181 4.44 -0.67 -27.40
CA ARG A 181 5.25 -1.63 -26.64
C ARG A 181 4.88 -1.69 -25.16
N ILE A 182 4.12 -0.73 -24.66
CA ILE A 182 3.57 -0.76 -23.29
C ILE A 182 2.27 -1.57 -23.33
N PRO A 183 2.11 -2.63 -22.53
CA PRO A 183 0.91 -3.45 -22.52
C PRO A 183 -0.38 -2.64 -22.33
N GLU A 184 -1.40 -2.91 -23.11
CA GLU A 184 -2.75 -2.41 -22.88
C GLU A 184 -3.37 -3.10 -21.68
N ILE A 185 -4.35 -2.44 -21.06
CA ILE A 185 -5.10 -3.01 -19.94
C ILE A 185 -6.48 -3.43 -20.42
N GLN A 186 -6.81 -4.68 -20.15
CA GLN A 186 -8.13 -5.25 -20.42
C GLN A 186 -8.87 -5.50 -19.11
N PHE A 187 -10.10 -5.01 -19.03
CA PHE A 187 -10.97 -5.17 -17.87
C PHE A 187 -11.99 -6.27 -18.09
N ASP A 188 -12.25 -7.07 -17.05
CA ASP A 188 -13.23 -8.14 -17.03
C ASP A 188 -13.93 -8.23 -15.67
N GLY A 189 -15.11 -8.88 -15.63
CA GLY A 189 -15.88 -9.11 -14.41
C GLY A 189 -16.85 -7.99 -14.07
N ASP A 190 -16.97 -7.66 -12.78
CA ASP A 190 -17.97 -6.71 -12.24
C ASP A 190 -17.50 -5.26 -12.39
N LEU A 191 -17.61 -4.70 -13.60
CA LEU A 191 -17.06 -3.37 -13.91
C LEU A 191 -17.77 -2.23 -13.19
N ASP A 192 -19.02 -2.42 -12.77
CA ASP A 192 -19.81 -1.44 -11.99
C ASP A 192 -19.68 -1.64 -10.47
N ALA A 193 -18.73 -2.49 -10.03
CA ALA A 193 -18.51 -2.78 -8.63
C ALA A 193 -18.21 -1.51 -7.83
N ARG A 194 -18.89 -1.41 -6.67
CA ARG A 194 -18.71 -0.32 -5.71
C ARG A 194 -18.39 -0.90 -4.34
N PHE A 195 -17.40 -0.31 -3.70
CA PHE A 195 -16.86 -0.81 -2.46
C PHE A 195 -16.38 0.35 -1.55
N PRO A 196 -16.71 0.36 -0.25
CA PRO A 196 -16.21 1.37 0.65
C PRO A 196 -14.71 1.17 0.91
N TYR A 197 -13.89 2.09 0.42
CA TYR A 197 -12.44 2.00 0.58
C TYR A 197 -11.75 3.37 0.52
N LEU A 198 -10.43 3.39 0.70
CA LEU A 198 -9.57 4.58 0.54
C LEU A 198 -9.10 4.66 -0.93
N PRO A 199 -9.59 5.63 -1.74
CA PRO A 199 -9.25 5.72 -3.16
C PRO A 199 -7.74 5.73 -3.41
N THR A 200 -7.02 6.61 -2.71
CA THR A 200 -5.57 6.78 -2.87
C THR A 200 -4.76 5.53 -2.55
N HIS A 201 -5.21 4.71 -1.59
CA HIS A 201 -4.54 3.46 -1.26
C HIS A 201 -4.77 2.40 -2.35
N LEU A 202 -6.01 2.29 -2.84
CA LEU A 202 -6.32 1.37 -3.94
C LEU A 202 -5.52 1.74 -5.18
N GLU A 203 -5.54 3.01 -5.57
CA GLU A 203 -4.80 3.53 -6.73
C GLU A 203 -3.29 3.23 -6.61
N PHE A 204 -2.70 3.49 -5.43
CA PHE A 204 -1.29 3.20 -5.20
C PHE A 204 -0.95 1.71 -5.29
N ILE A 205 -1.76 0.84 -4.66
CA ILE A 205 -1.53 -0.62 -4.71
C ILE A 205 -1.61 -1.11 -6.15
N VAL A 206 -2.66 -0.72 -6.87
CA VAL A 206 -2.87 -1.10 -8.28
C VAL A 206 -1.74 -0.56 -9.16
N GLN A 207 -1.36 0.70 -8.98
CA GLN A 207 -0.23 1.31 -9.69
C GLN A 207 1.05 0.47 -9.53
N GLN A 208 1.40 0.06 -8.31
CA GLN A 208 2.61 -0.73 -8.07
C GLN A 208 2.54 -2.12 -8.70
N LEU A 209 1.41 -2.81 -8.57
CA LEU A 209 1.22 -4.13 -9.16
C LEU A 209 1.25 -4.09 -10.69
N LEU A 210 0.53 -3.13 -11.30
CA LEU A 210 0.52 -2.96 -12.74
C LEU A 210 1.88 -2.53 -13.29
N ARG A 211 2.60 -1.69 -12.59
CA ARG A 211 3.97 -1.32 -12.97
C ARG A 211 4.87 -2.55 -13.07
N VAL A 212 4.81 -3.47 -12.10
CA VAL A 212 5.58 -4.72 -12.12
C VAL A 212 5.11 -5.62 -13.26
N ALA A 213 3.80 -5.82 -13.42
CA ALA A 213 3.21 -6.64 -14.47
C ALA A 213 3.58 -6.14 -15.88
N MET A 214 3.47 -4.83 -16.12
CA MET A 214 3.86 -4.23 -17.41
C MET A 214 5.37 -4.34 -17.67
N GLN A 215 6.20 -4.07 -16.65
CA GLN A 215 7.65 -4.17 -16.79
C GLN A 215 8.12 -5.59 -17.10
N SER A 216 7.57 -6.60 -16.41
CA SER A 216 7.90 -8.00 -16.67
C SER A 216 7.47 -8.43 -18.07
N THR A 217 6.25 -8.04 -18.49
CA THR A 217 5.75 -8.32 -19.85
C THR A 217 6.64 -7.69 -20.92
N VAL A 218 6.99 -6.39 -20.77
CA VAL A 218 7.90 -5.70 -21.69
C VAL A 218 9.25 -6.41 -21.78
N ARG A 219 9.87 -6.70 -20.65
CA ARG A 219 11.20 -7.35 -20.60
C ARG A 219 11.18 -8.73 -21.25
N PHE A 220 10.17 -9.53 -20.92
CA PHE A 220 10.06 -10.89 -21.44
C PHE A 220 9.89 -10.92 -22.96
N HIS A 221 9.03 -10.06 -23.51
CA HIS A 221 8.78 -10.02 -24.94
C HIS A 221 9.85 -9.28 -25.75
N GLN A 222 10.59 -8.35 -25.17
CA GLN A 222 11.70 -7.68 -25.85
C GLN A 222 13.00 -8.47 -25.81
N LEU A 223 13.29 -9.19 -24.72
CA LEU A 223 14.52 -9.98 -24.57
C LEU A 223 14.39 -11.37 -25.19
N GLY A 224 13.17 -11.92 -25.28
CA GLY A 224 12.91 -13.28 -25.76
C GLY A 224 12.65 -13.41 -27.27
N ALA A 225 12.42 -12.31 -27.97
CA ALA A 225 12.00 -12.34 -29.37
C ALA A 225 13.09 -11.80 -30.31
N ALA A 226 13.71 -12.68 -31.07
CA ALA A 226 14.33 -12.35 -32.35
C ALA A 226 13.26 -11.94 -33.41
N SER A 227 12.04 -11.62 -33.02
CA SER A 227 10.93 -11.21 -33.87
C SER A 227 10.56 -9.75 -33.55
N GLU A 228 10.39 -8.99 -34.63
CA GLU A 228 9.90 -7.60 -34.65
C GLU A 228 8.46 -7.44 -34.11
N GLN A 229 8.14 -8.04 -32.96
CA GLN A 229 6.86 -7.84 -32.32
C GLN A 229 6.78 -6.41 -31.79
N THR A 230 6.06 -5.57 -32.50
CA THR A 230 5.89 -4.14 -32.20
C THR A 230 4.90 -3.86 -31.06
N CYS A 231 4.19 -4.88 -30.56
CA CYS A 231 3.13 -4.72 -29.56
C CYS A 231 3.28 -5.77 -28.44
N ALA A 232 3.25 -5.32 -27.18
CA ALA A 232 3.25 -6.23 -26.03
C ALA A 232 1.83 -6.82 -25.82
N PRO A 233 1.73 -8.07 -25.30
CA PRO A 233 0.44 -8.63 -24.93
C PRO A 233 -0.21 -7.84 -23.79
N PRO A 234 -1.55 -7.78 -23.72
CA PRO A 234 -2.25 -7.01 -22.74
C PRO A 234 -2.11 -7.61 -21.32
N VAL A 235 -2.24 -6.75 -20.33
CA VAL A 235 -2.42 -7.12 -18.91
C VAL A 235 -3.91 -7.13 -18.62
N SER A 236 -4.43 -8.26 -18.11
CA SER A 236 -5.85 -8.41 -17.79
C SER A 236 -6.12 -8.13 -16.32
N ILE A 237 -7.18 -7.36 -16.06
CA ILE A 237 -7.66 -7.07 -14.70
C ILE A 237 -9.09 -7.58 -14.58
N THR A 238 -9.30 -8.56 -13.70
CA THR A 238 -10.64 -9.09 -13.40
C THR A 238 -11.08 -8.54 -12.03
N ILE A 239 -12.26 -7.92 -11.99
CA ILE A 239 -12.90 -7.40 -10.77
C ILE A 239 -14.02 -8.37 -10.40
N VAL A 240 -14.00 -8.89 -9.17
CA VAL A 240 -15.03 -9.79 -8.65
C VAL A 240 -15.53 -9.26 -7.33
N LEU A 241 -16.84 -9.07 -7.22
CA LEU A 241 -17.51 -8.68 -5.98
C LEU A 241 -18.06 -9.95 -5.30
N GLY A 242 -17.57 -10.23 -4.08
CA GLY A 242 -18.00 -11.38 -3.29
C GLY A 242 -19.40 -11.22 -2.71
N PRO A 243 -20.13 -12.33 -2.45
CA PRO A 243 -21.35 -12.30 -1.65
C PRO A 243 -20.98 -12.28 -0.15
N PRO A 244 -21.63 -11.48 0.71
CA PRO A 244 -22.70 -10.51 0.52
C PRO A 244 -22.25 -9.05 0.32
N LYS A 245 -21.27 -8.76 -0.52
CA LYS A 245 -20.65 -7.44 -0.78
C LYS A 245 -19.62 -7.00 0.26
N ASP A 246 -19.10 -7.91 1.04
CA ASP A 246 -18.13 -7.59 2.09
C ASP A 246 -16.68 -7.64 1.58
N ASP A 247 -16.43 -8.39 0.49
CA ASP A 247 -15.10 -8.55 -0.08
C ASP A 247 -15.07 -8.20 -1.57
N ILE A 248 -13.97 -7.61 -2.02
CA ILE A 248 -13.68 -7.43 -3.43
C ILE A 248 -12.35 -8.10 -3.78
N ILE A 249 -12.33 -8.78 -4.92
CA ILE A 249 -11.12 -9.41 -5.44
C ILE A 249 -10.71 -8.71 -6.73
N LEU A 250 -9.50 -8.21 -6.74
CA LEU A 250 -8.83 -7.71 -7.95
C LEU A 250 -7.78 -8.71 -8.38
N ARG A 251 -7.94 -9.29 -9.57
CA ARG A 251 -6.97 -10.20 -10.16
C ARG A 251 -6.26 -9.50 -11.30
N ILE A 252 -4.94 -9.38 -11.20
CA ILE A 252 -4.07 -8.85 -12.25
C ILE A 252 -3.31 -10.02 -12.85
N SER A 253 -3.41 -10.20 -14.16
CA SER A 253 -2.76 -11.28 -14.90
C SER A 253 -1.90 -10.70 -16.01
N ASP A 254 -0.63 -11.06 -16.03
CA ASP A 254 0.36 -10.65 -17.02
C ASP A 254 0.91 -11.85 -17.81
N GLN A 255 1.66 -11.56 -18.85
CA GLN A 255 2.36 -12.54 -19.68
C GLN A 255 3.88 -12.31 -19.62
N GLY A 256 4.40 -11.92 -18.46
CA GLY A 256 5.80 -11.61 -18.22
C GLY A 256 6.71 -12.83 -18.00
N GLY A 257 6.25 -14.05 -18.28
CA GLY A 257 7.05 -15.27 -18.19
C GLY A 257 7.18 -15.87 -16.79
N GLY A 258 6.51 -15.29 -15.81
CA GLY A 258 6.54 -15.75 -14.41
C GLY A 258 7.79 -15.31 -13.64
N LEU A 259 7.83 -15.69 -12.37
CA LEU A 259 9.05 -15.63 -11.58
C LEU A 259 9.94 -16.74 -12.11
N GLY A 260 11.00 -16.39 -12.87
CA GLY A 260 11.99 -17.34 -13.35
C GLY A 260 12.55 -18.18 -12.20
N PRO A 261 13.20 -19.30 -12.49
CA PRO A 261 13.94 -19.99 -11.45
C PRO A 261 14.97 -19.01 -10.90
N ASP A 262 14.77 -18.61 -9.65
CA ASP A 262 15.72 -17.74 -8.94
C ASP A 262 17.11 -18.38 -9.02
N GLU A 263 18.05 -17.74 -9.68
CA GLU A 263 19.47 -18.10 -9.57
C GLU A 263 19.94 -17.99 -8.10
N ASP A 264 19.15 -17.38 -7.23
CA ASP A 264 19.35 -17.25 -5.79
C ASP A 264 18.59 -18.29 -4.93
N GLN A 265 17.98 -19.34 -5.52
CA GLN A 265 17.31 -20.41 -4.76
C GLN A 265 18.22 -21.27 -3.88
N GLU A 266 19.52 -21.04 -3.89
CA GLU A 266 20.38 -21.69 -2.88
C GLU A 266 20.17 -21.13 -1.45
N THR A 267 19.60 -19.95 -1.30
CA THR A 267 19.38 -19.31 0.02
C THR A 267 17.96 -19.42 0.56
N THR A 268 16.97 -19.85 -0.21
CA THR A 268 15.56 -19.90 0.25
C THR A 268 14.97 -21.32 0.24
N LYS A 269 15.74 -22.32 0.67
CA LYS A 269 15.21 -23.69 0.94
C LYS A 269 14.48 -23.79 2.29
N GLN A 270 14.14 -22.70 2.94
CA GLN A 270 13.17 -22.77 4.03
C GLN A 270 11.77 -22.65 3.44
N PRO A 271 10.89 -23.66 3.63
CA PRO A 271 9.50 -23.52 3.25
C PRO A 271 8.92 -22.31 3.99
N MET A 272 8.34 -21.39 3.21
CA MET A 272 7.64 -20.23 3.75
C MET A 272 6.67 -20.74 4.81
N ASP A 273 6.90 -20.39 6.07
CA ASP A 273 6.03 -20.79 7.17
C ASP A 273 4.66 -20.11 6.96
N ARG A 274 3.71 -20.89 6.45
CA ARG A 274 2.33 -20.45 6.17
C ARG A 274 1.47 -20.32 7.42
N SER A 275 2.02 -20.58 8.61
CA SER A 275 1.25 -20.57 9.87
C SER A 275 0.72 -19.17 10.24
N HIS A 276 1.29 -18.11 9.66
CA HIS A 276 0.85 -16.73 9.88
C HIS A 276 -0.05 -16.16 8.79
N ILE A 277 -0.37 -16.95 7.75
CA ILE A 277 -1.33 -16.54 6.73
C ILE A 277 -2.72 -16.82 7.30
N PRO A 278 -3.62 -15.83 7.41
CA PRO A 278 -4.99 -16.06 7.81
C PRO A 278 -5.63 -17.17 6.97
N PRO A 279 -6.49 -18.03 7.51
CA PRO A 279 -7.08 -19.18 6.80
C PRO A 279 -7.76 -18.82 5.46
N ALA A 280 -8.21 -17.58 5.32
CA ALA A 280 -8.76 -17.04 4.07
C ALA A 280 -7.74 -16.99 2.92
N PHE A 281 -6.45 -16.84 3.21
CA PHE A 281 -5.38 -16.80 2.22
C PHE A 281 -4.68 -18.15 1.99
N ALA A 282 -4.94 -19.14 2.84
CA ALA A 282 -4.34 -20.47 2.76
C ALA A 282 -5.05 -21.40 1.77
N ARG A 283 -6.21 -21.00 1.23
CA ARG A 283 -6.90 -21.76 0.18
C ARG A 283 -6.22 -21.45 -1.15
N GLY A 284 -5.62 -22.48 -1.74
CA GLY A 284 -5.09 -22.45 -3.10
C GLY A 284 -6.15 -22.01 -4.12
N PRO A 285 -5.81 -21.85 -5.41
CA PRO A 285 -6.70 -21.26 -6.40
C PRO A 285 -8.08 -21.94 -6.33
N LEU A 286 -9.12 -21.13 -6.17
CA LEU A 286 -10.51 -21.57 -6.26
C LEU A 286 -10.70 -22.10 -7.69
N LEU A 287 -10.69 -23.41 -7.83
CA LEU A 287 -11.15 -24.07 -9.05
C LEU A 287 -12.66 -23.84 -9.15
N ILE A 288 -13.06 -22.94 -10.02
CA ILE A 288 -14.45 -22.81 -10.43
C ILE A 288 -14.78 -24.07 -11.25
N PRO A 289 -15.72 -24.94 -10.83
CA PRO A 289 -16.10 -26.08 -11.62
C PRO A 289 -16.87 -25.58 -12.85
N GLY A 290 -16.33 -25.81 -14.05
CA GLY A 290 -17.10 -25.65 -15.28
C GLY A 290 -16.51 -24.84 -16.42
N SER A 291 -15.20 -24.61 -16.49
CA SER A 291 -14.57 -24.10 -17.70
C SER A 291 -13.57 -25.10 -18.28
N ASP A 292 -14.06 -26.02 -19.09
CA ASP A 292 -13.22 -26.74 -20.04
C ASP A 292 -12.73 -25.73 -21.11
N SER A 293 -11.48 -25.34 -21.03
CA SER A 293 -10.79 -24.63 -22.11
C SER A 293 -9.30 -24.99 -22.10
N PRO A 294 -8.69 -25.13 -23.30
CA PRO A 294 -7.46 -25.87 -23.48
C PRO A 294 -6.22 -25.11 -22.98
N THR A 295 -5.27 -25.89 -22.53
CA THR A 295 -3.90 -25.55 -22.17
C THR A 295 -3.27 -24.48 -23.05
N HIS A 296 -3.10 -23.27 -22.51
CA HIS A 296 -2.15 -22.29 -23.00
C HIS A 296 -1.39 -21.67 -21.84
N HIS A 297 -0.07 -21.77 -21.91
CA HIS A 297 1.03 -21.12 -21.20
C HIS A 297 0.71 -20.43 -19.85
N ALA A 298 1.38 -20.93 -18.81
CA ALA A 298 1.32 -20.41 -17.44
C ALA A 298 1.75 -18.93 -17.39
N GLY A 299 0.79 -18.03 -17.40
CA GLY A 299 0.98 -16.65 -17.02
C GLY A 299 0.96 -16.53 -15.49
N THR A 300 1.77 -15.64 -14.94
CA THR A 300 1.71 -15.29 -13.52
C THR A 300 0.46 -14.46 -13.27
N ALA A 301 -0.37 -14.88 -12.32
CA ALA A 301 -1.50 -14.11 -11.88
C ALA A 301 -1.30 -13.64 -10.44
N SER A 302 -1.30 -12.34 -10.22
CA SER A 302 -1.34 -11.74 -8.90
C SER A 302 -2.78 -11.44 -8.51
N SER A 303 -3.22 -11.90 -7.35
CA SER A 303 -4.58 -11.64 -6.85
C SER A 303 -4.50 -10.80 -5.57
N LEU A 304 -5.25 -9.71 -5.54
CA LEU A 304 -5.44 -8.86 -4.38
C LEU A 304 -6.86 -9.05 -3.87
N VAL A 305 -7.00 -9.41 -2.60
CA VAL A 305 -8.30 -9.49 -1.90
C VAL A 305 -8.37 -8.32 -0.92
N LEU A 306 -9.42 -7.51 -1.05
CA LEU A 306 -9.74 -6.43 -0.14
C LEU A 306 -11.01 -6.79 0.64
N SER A 307 -10.93 -6.80 1.93
CA SER A 307 -12.04 -7.03 2.86
C SER A 307 -12.21 -5.88 3.84
#